data_92b43ee8b7290e34c44f70d3291183a3
#
_entry.id   92b43ee8b7290e34c44f70d3291183a3
#
_cell.length_a   1.000
_cell.length_b   1.000
_cell.length_c   1.000
_cell.angle_alpha   90.00
_cell.angle_beta   90.00
_cell.angle_gamma   90.00
#
_symmetry.space_group_name_H-M   'P 1'
#
loop_
_entity.id
_entity.type
_entity.pdbx_description
1 polymer ?
#
loop_
_entity_poly.entity_id
_entity_poly.type
_entity_poly.pdbx_seq_one_letter_code
_entity_poly.pdbx_strand_id
1 'polypeptide(L)'
;AAYTHTIFGALGVGGAFLLGIAWYQLWQRRKDNIDTVDAAGRVVVGENRTIPGRDKADHSVWITSLRWGAVVAIIGFAGVAITGDYQAKLMFEQQPMKMAAAEAACADGTGFSVLAFGDLAAQDCSQVTTVIEIPGLLSFLANGDFTTEVKGVNTLVPIYQDKYGTNLPDNPILGDRAGQAIDYVPLMAVTYWGFRLMIGFGALAAFAAVVALWMTRKGTVPKSKWLMRLALLGILAPFAASAAGWVFTEMGRQPFVVAPNPTPGGIDGVFMFTASAVSPGVEPWEMIVSLVALTL
;
A
#
# COMPACT_ATOMS: atom_id res chain seq x y z
N ALA A 1 6.43 13.60 6.18
CA ALA A 1 6.55 12.15 5.87
C ALA A 1 5.54 11.74 4.79
N ALA A 2 4.22 11.92 4.97
CA ALA A 2 3.18 11.46 4.03
C ALA A 2 3.36 12.00 2.60
N TYR A 3 3.59 13.30 2.44
CA TYR A 3 3.79 13.92 1.13
C TYR A 3 4.97 13.29 0.35
N THR A 4 6.10 13.10 1.02
CA THR A 4 7.29 12.50 0.40
C THR A 4 7.04 11.04 -0.01
N HIS A 5 6.34 10.28 0.84
CA HIS A 5 5.92 8.90 0.55
C HIS A 5 5.05 8.83 -0.70
N THR A 6 4.08 9.74 -0.83
CA THR A 6 3.19 9.82 -2.00
C THR A 6 3.96 10.16 -3.29
N ILE A 7 4.93 11.09 -3.23
CA ILE A 7 5.76 11.44 -4.40
C ILE A 7 6.60 10.23 -4.86
N PHE A 8 7.23 9.51 -3.95
CA PHE A 8 7.96 8.29 -4.29
C PHE A 8 7.03 7.19 -4.82
N GLY A 9 5.81 7.08 -4.27
CA GLY A 9 4.78 6.18 -4.80
C GLY A 9 4.41 6.52 -6.25
N ALA A 10 4.21 7.80 -6.55
CA ALA A 10 3.92 8.28 -7.91
C ALA A 10 5.07 7.99 -8.89
N LEU A 11 6.34 8.15 -8.45
CA LEU A 11 7.50 7.73 -9.26
C LEU A 11 7.49 6.22 -9.53
N GLY A 12 7.17 5.41 -8.53
CA GLY A 12 7.02 3.96 -8.68
C GLY A 12 5.95 3.59 -9.71
N VAL A 13 4.77 4.23 -9.66
CA VAL A 13 3.68 4.07 -10.62
C VAL A 13 4.13 4.43 -12.03
N GLY A 14 4.69 5.64 -12.22
CA GLY A 14 5.15 6.11 -13.54
C GLY A 14 6.24 5.22 -14.13
N GLY A 15 7.19 4.79 -13.29
CA GLY A 15 8.25 3.86 -13.69
C GLY A 15 7.72 2.50 -14.12
N ALA A 16 6.79 1.90 -13.36
CA ALA A 16 6.17 0.63 -13.69
C ALA A 16 5.33 0.70 -14.99
N PHE A 17 4.60 1.80 -15.19
CA PHE A 17 3.85 2.05 -16.42
C PHE A 17 4.78 2.10 -17.64
N LEU A 18 5.83 2.90 -17.58
CA LEU A 18 6.82 3.02 -18.67
C LEU A 18 7.50 1.69 -18.97
N LEU A 19 7.87 0.96 -17.93
CA LEU A 19 8.46 -0.37 -18.04
C LEU A 19 7.54 -1.36 -18.74
N GLY A 20 6.29 -1.46 -18.32
CA GLY A 20 5.32 -2.42 -18.84
C GLY A 20 4.97 -2.17 -20.31
N ILE A 21 4.73 -0.91 -20.69
CA ILE A 21 4.46 -0.52 -22.08
C ILE A 21 5.69 -0.79 -22.97
N ALA A 22 6.88 -0.39 -22.52
CA ALA A 22 8.11 -0.61 -23.28
C ALA A 22 8.41 -2.11 -23.45
N TRP A 23 8.14 -2.94 -22.41
CA TRP A 23 8.25 -4.39 -22.51
C TRP A 23 7.32 -4.94 -23.57
N TYR A 24 6.05 -4.51 -23.59
CA TYR A 24 5.07 -4.93 -24.59
C TYR A 24 5.52 -4.60 -26.02
N GLN A 25 6.01 -3.39 -26.25
CA GLN A 25 6.49 -2.96 -27.57
C GLN A 25 7.70 -3.79 -28.05
N LEU A 26 8.68 -4.03 -27.18
CA LEU A 26 9.83 -4.88 -27.49
C LEU A 26 9.41 -6.34 -27.73
N TRP A 27 8.43 -6.84 -26.96
CA TRP A 27 7.90 -8.18 -27.17
C TRP A 27 7.20 -8.31 -28.52
N GLN A 28 6.42 -7.32 -28.95
CA GLN A 28 5.80 -7.27 -30.28
C GLN A 28 6.85 -7.39 -31.38
N ARG A 29 7.93 -6.60 -31.32
CA ARG A 29 9.04 -6.66 -32.27
C ARG A 29 9.70 -8.06 -32.33
N ARG A 30 9.85 -8.69 -31.17
CA ARG A 30 10.36 -10.07 -31.04
C ARG A 30 9.42 -11.11 -31.63
N LYS A 31 8.11 -10.93 -31.38
CA LYS A 31 7.05 -11.82 -31.90
C LYS A 31 7.01 -11.76 -33.43
N ASP A 32 7.08 -10.58 -34.00
CA ASP A 32 6.98 -10.34 -35.43
C ASP A 32 8.32 -10.59 -36.16
N ASN A 33 9.33 -11.11 -35.46
CA ASN A 33 10.68 -11.42 -35.94
C ASN A 33 11.43 -10.21 -36.55
N ILE A 34 11.02 -8.99 -36.19
CA ILE A 34 11.76 -7.76 -36.57
C ILE A 34 13.11 -7.76 -35.85
N ASP A 35 13.10 -8.06 -34.53
CA ASP A 35 14.32 -8.21 -33.73
C ASP A 35 14.62 -9.70 -33.54
N THR A 36 15.83 -10.13 -33.86
CA THR A 36 16.32 -11.51 -33.68
C THR A 36 17.41 -11.55 -32.59
N VAL A 37 17.95 -12.71 -32.30
CA VAL A 37 19.03 -12.88 -31.32
C VAL A 37 20.13 -13.72 -31.94
N ASP A 38 21.36 -13.24 -31.84
CA ASP A 38 22.56 -13.97 -32.28
C ASP A 38 22.92 -15.15 -31.36
N ALA A 39 23.91 -15.93 -31.73
CA ALA A 39 24.40 -17.07 -30.95
C ALA A 39 24.91 -16.67 -29.55
N ALA A 40 25.32 -15.42 -29.34
CA ALA A 40 25.75 -14.89 -28.04
C ALA A 40 24.55 -14.33 -27.21
N GLY A 41 23.34 -14.44 -27.76
CA GLY A 41 22.11 -13.94 -27.09
C GLY A 41 21.98 -12.41 -27.12
N ARG A 42 22.66 -11.71 -28.00
CA ARG A 42 22.54 -10.27 -28.23
C ARG A 42 21.46 -9.99 -29.26
N VAL A 43 20.74 -8.87 -29.12
CA VAL A 43 19.74 -8.48 -30.11
C VAL A 43 20.39 -8.05 -31.43
N VAL A 44 19.84 -8.58 -32.51
CA VAL A 44 20.10 -8.09 -33.89
C VAL A 44 18.82 -7.40 -34.33
N VAL A 45 18.89 -6.09 -34.44
CA VAL A 45 17.76 -5.26 -34.86
C VAL A 45 17.57 -5.39 -36.36
N GLY A 46 16.40 -5.90 -36.75
CA GLY A 46 16.06 -6.02 -38.17
C GLY A 46 15.53 -4.71 -38.74
N GLU A 47 15.67 -4.55 -40.06
CA GLU A 47 15.04 -3.49 -40.84
C GLU A 47 13.95 -4.12 -41.71
N ASN A 48 12.73 -4.07 -41.30
CA ASN A 48 11.59 -4.65 -42.02
C ASN A 48 10.56 -3.59 -42.47
N ARG A 49 10.93 -2.31 -42.44
CA ARG A 49 10.04 -1.20 -42.79
C ARG A 49 10.62 -0.36 -43.92
N THR A 50 9.73 0.29 -44.64
CA THR A 50 10.04 1.14 -45.82
C THR A 50 10.90 2.37 -45.50
N ILE A 51 11.06 2.72 -44.21
CA ILE A 51 11.89 3.87 -43.78
C ILE A 51 13.20 3.34 -43.17
N PRO A 52 14.36 3.51 -43.82
CA PRO A 52 15.64 3.10 -43.28
C PRO A 52 15.95 3.69 -41.91
N GLY A 53 16.48 2.89 -41.01
CA GLY A 53 16.84 3.32 -39.63
C GLY A 53 15.69 3.43 -38.63
N ARG A 54 14.44 3.41 -39.07
CA ARG A 54 13.27 3.54 -38.17
C ARG A 54 13.18 2.41 -37.14
N ASP A 55 13.42 1.18 -37.56
CA ASP A 55 13.35 0.02 -36.67
C ASP A 55 14.45 0.04 -35.60
N LYS A 56 15.65 0.52 -35.95
CA LYS A 56 16.74 0.71 -34.98
C LYS A 56 16.40 1.83 -33.99
N ALA A 57 15.85 2.94 -34.47
CA ALA A 57 15.40 4.04 -33.61
C ALA A 57 14.29 3.59 -32.67
N ASP A 58 13.26 2.91 -33.17
CA ASP A 58 12.17 2.38 -32.38
C ASP A 58 12.66 1.40 -31.30
N HIS A 59 13.55 0.47 -31.63
CA HIS A 59 14.15 -0.45 -30.68
C HIS A 59 14.92 0.32 -29.58
N SER A 60 15.75 1.28 -29.96
CA SER A 60 16.54 2.10 -29.04
C SER A 60 15.64 2.88 -28.09
N VAL A 61 14.56 3.47 -28.58
CA VAL A 61 13.59 4.19 -27.75
C VAL A 61 12.97 3.24 -26.72
N TRP A 62 12.46 2.08 -27.14
CA TRP A 62 11.77 1.18 -26.22
C TRP A 62 12.70 0.51 -25.21
N ILE A 63 13.90 0.10 -25.58
CA ILE A 63 14.85 -0.49 -24.62
C ILE A 63 15.35 0.56 -23.60
N THR A 64 15.55 1.80 -24.05
CA THR A 64 15.92 2.91 -23.17
C THR A 64 14.78 3.25 -22.23
N SER A 65 13.54 3.35 -22.74
CA SER A 65 12.35 3.60 -21.94
C SER A 65 12.13 2.50 -20.89
N LEU A 66 12.31 1.23 -21.24
CA LEU A 66 12.21 0.11 -20.31
C LEU A 66 13.22 0.25 -19.17
N ARG A 67 14.48 0.53 -19.50
CA ARG A 67 15.55 0.68 -18.50
C ARG A 67 15.32 1.87 -17.58
N TRP A 68 14.96 3.02 -18.13
CA TRP A 68 14.64 4.20 -17.35
C TRP A 68 13.38 3.97 -16.49
N GLY A 69 12.33 3.35 -17.05
CA GLY A 69 11.15 2.97 -16.31
C GLY A 69 11.46 2.09 -15.10
N ALA A 70 12.31 1.07 -15.31
CA ALA A 70 12.74 0.19 -14.24
C ALA A 70 13.59 0.91 -13.17
N VAL A 71 14.54 1.76 -13.58
CA VAL A 71 15.36 2.55 -12.65
C VAL A 71 14.50 3.51 -11.82
N VAL A 72 13.59 4.22 -12.48
CA VAL A 72 12.67 5.15 -11.79
C VAL A 72 11.76 4.40 -10.83
N ALA A 73 11.24 3.22 -11.23
CA ALA A 73 10.44 2.37 -10.35
C ALA A 73 11.23 1.92 -9.12
N ILE A 74 12.48 1.45 -9.29
CA ILE A 74 13.35 1.03 -8.18
C ILE A 74 13.63 2.19 -7.23
N ILE A 75 13.97 3.37 -7.75
CA ILE A 75 14.18 4.57 -6.93
C ILE A 75 12.89 4.95 -6.18
N GLY A 76 11.75 4.93 -6.88
CA GLY A 76 10.44 5.19 -6.29
C GLY A 76 10.14 4.23 -5.13
N PHE A 77 10.25 2.93 -5.34
CA PHE A 77 9.94 1.94 -4.30
C PHE A 77 10.98 1.92 -3.17
N ALA A 78 12.26 2.18 -3.43
CA ALA A 78 13.25 2.38 -2.37
C ALA A 78 12.90 3.60 -1.51
N GLY A 79 12.50 4.71 -2.13
CA GLY A 79 12.02 5.89 -1.44
C GLY A 79 10.74 5.64 -0.64
N VAL A 80 9.79 4.86 -1.20
CA VAL A 80 8.58 4.41 -0.48
C VAL A 80 8.95 3.58 0.75
N ALA A 81 9.91 2.66 0.64
CA ALA A 81 10.34 1.83 1.77
C ALA A 81 10.96 2.69 2.90
N ILE A 82 11.87 3.60 2.56
CA ILE A 82 12.53 4.48 3.53
C ILE A 82 11.52 5.42 4.21
N THR A 83 10.69 6.09 3.41
CA THR A 83 9.69 7.02 3.95
C THR A 83 8.55 6.30 4.66
N GLY A 84 8.24 5.08 4.27
CA GLY A 84 7.26 4.19 4.88
C GLY A 84 7.69 3.72 6.26
N ASP A 85 8.95 3.33 6.44
CA ASP A 85 9.51 2.99 7.75
C ASP A 85 9.40 4.16 8.73
N TYR A 86 9.82 5.35 8.30
CA TYR A 86 9.67 6.55 9.11
C TYR A 86 8.20 6.87 9.45
N GLN A 87 7.31 6.67 8.48
CA GLN A 87 5.88 6.91 8.67
C GLN A 87 5.23 5.86 9.58
N ALA A 88 5.68 4.60 9.52
CA ALA A 88 5.21 3.55 10.41
C ALA A 88 5.57 3.85 11.87
N LYS A 89 6.83 4.23 12.16
CA LYS A 89 7.28 4.64 13.50
C LYS A 89 6.43 5.79 14.05
N LEU A 90 6.19 6.81 13.22
CA LEU A 90 5.32 7.92 13.60
C LEU A 90 3.88 7.46 13.88
N MET A 91 3.36 6.49 13.12
CA MET A 91 2.02 5.94 13.34
C MET A 91 1.91 5.12 14.63
N PHE A 92 2.93 4.34 14.97
CA PHE A 92 2.97 3.63 16.26
C PHE A 92 2.92 4.61 17.45
N GLU A 93 3.60 5.74 17.32
CA GLU A 93 3.60 6.79 18.34
C GLU A 93 2.27 7.56 18.40
N GLN A 94 1.74 7.98 17.24
CA GLN A 94 0.60 8.91 17.16
C GLN A 94 -0.76 8.21 17.13
N GLN A 95 -0.84 7.00 16.58
CA GLN A 95 -2.08 6.22 16.42
C GLN A 95 -1.85 4.75 16.79
N PRO A 96 -1.55 4.44 18.05
CA PRO A 96 -1.19 3.09 18.48
C PRO A 96 -2.28 2.05 18.19
N MET A 97 -3.56 2.38 18.39
CA MET A 97 -4.68 1.48 18.08
C MET A 97 -4.73 1.07 16.61
N LYS A 98 -4.49 2.02 15.69
CA LYS A 98 -4.43 1.75 14.26
C LYS A 98 -3.33 0.73 13.93
N MET A 99 -2.16 0.90 14.53
CA MET A 99 -1.04 0.00 14.26
C MET A 99 -1.23 -1.36 14.94
N ALA A 100 -1.80 -1.40 16.15
CA ALA A 100 -2.18 -2.66 16.79
C ALA A 100 -3.17 -3.45 15.91
N ALA A 101 -4.19 -2.80 15.35
CA ALA A 101 -5.13 -3.43 14.42
C ALA A 101 -4.47 -3.85 13.09
N ALA A 102 -3.54 -3.04 12.55
CA ALA A 102 -2.79 -3.37 11.33
C ALA A 102 -1.91 -4.60 11.49
N GLU A 103 -1.42 -4.84 12.70
CA GLU A 103 -0.58 -5.99 13.03
C GLU A 103 -1.36 -7.17 13.61
N ALA A 104 -2.68 -7.00 13.82
CA ALA A 104 -3.52 -7.94 14.58
C ALA A 104 -2.88 -8.27 15.96
N ALA A 105 -2.22 -7.28 16.55
CA ALA A 105 -1.55 -7.39 17.85
C ALA A 105 -2.59 -7.28 18.95
N CYS A 106 -3.12 -8.40 19.39
CA CYS A 106 -4.15 -8.45 20.41
C CYS A 106 -3.59 -8.25 21.83
N ALA A 107 -2.44 -8.85 22.13
CA ALA A 107 -1.66 -8.67 23.35
C ALA A 107 -0.42 -7.82 23.10
N ASP A 108 0.14 -7.28 24.16
CA ASP A 108 1.42 -6.58 24.12
C ASP A 108 2.52 -7.56 23.71
N GLY A 109 3.47 -7.11 22.87
CA GLY A 109 4.52 -7.98 22.41
C GLY A 109 5.51 -7.32 21.46
N THR A 110 6.48 -8.13 21.00
CA THR A 110 7.56 -7.70 20.10
C THR A 110 7.49 -8.37 18.73
N GLY A 111 6.65 -9.41 18.59
CA GLY A 111 6.54 -10.23 17.39
C GLY A 111 5.73 -9.61 16.27
N PHE A 112 6.25 -9.69 15.05
CA PHE A 112 5.55 -9.25 13.85
C PHE A 112 4.74 -10.39 13.24
N SER A 113 3.44 -10.23 13.17
CA SER A 113 2.54 -11.20 12.54
C SER A 113 2.61 -11.11 11.01
N VAL A 114 3.37 -12.00 10.38
CA VAL A 114 3.42 -12.09 8.91
C VAL A 114 2.09 -12.59 8.35
N LEU A 115 1.50 -13.59 9.01
CA LEU A 115 0.25 -14.20 8.62
C LEU A 115 -0.58 -14.55 9.85
N ALA A 116 -1.73 -13.90 9.99
CA ALA A 116 -2.73 -14.19 11.00
C ALA A 116 -4.01 -14.67 10.35
N PHE A 117 -4.64 -15.67 10.96
CA PHE A 117 -5.95 -16.19 10.62
C PHE A 117 -6.87 -16.12 11.83
N GLY A 118 -8.15 -16.23 11.58
CA GLY A 118 -9.19 -16.22 12.58
C GLY A 118 -10.27 -15.22 12.24
N ASP A 119 -11.19 -15.01 13.17
CA ASP A 119 -12.25 -14.03 12.97
C ASP A 119 -11.75 -12.60 13.23
N LEU A 120 -10.98 -12.09 12.26
CA LEU A 120 -10.53 -10.69 12.28
C LEU A 120 -11.71 -9.71 12.18
N ALA A 121 -12.91 -10.18 11.87
CA ALA A 121 -14.11 -9.37 11.78
C ALA A 121 -14.81 -9.21 13.15
N ALA A 122 -14.55 -10.12 14.09
CA ALA A 122 -15.13 -10.07 15.43
C ALA A 122 -14.61 -8.91 16.28
N GLN A 123 -13.50 -8.28 15.91
CA GLN A 123 -12.89 -7.11 16.57
C GLN A 123 -12.54 -7.29 18.08
N ASP A 124 -12.77 -8.48 18.60
CA ASP A 124 -12.56 -8.79 20.04
C ASP A 124 -11.25 -9.54 20.33
N CYS A 125 -10.44 -9.78 19.31
CA CYS A 125 -9.20 -10.54 19.40
C CYS A 125 -9.31 -12.00 19.92
N SER A 126 -10.50 -12.48 20.25
CA SER A 126 -10.67 -13.79 20.92
C SER A 126 -10.30 -14.97 20.06
N GLN A 127 -10.34 -14.82 18.73
CA GLN A 127 -10.12 -15.88 17.76
C GLN A 127 -8.99 -15.59 16.77
N VAL A 128 -8.15 -14.61 17.05
CA VAL A 128 -7.01 -14.29 16.18
C VAL A 128 -5.84 -15.22 16.53
N THR A 129 -5.38 -15.98 15.53
CA THR A 129 -4.21 -16.87 15.66
C THR A 129 -3.13 -16.43 14.66
N THR A 130 -1.97 -16.06 15.17
CA THR A 130 -0.79 -15.81 14.34
C THR A 130 -0.14 -17.13 13.95
N VAL A 131 -0.06 -17.38 12.63
CA VAL A 131 0.51 -18.62 12.09
C VAL A 131 2.00 -18.48 11.83
N ILE A 132 2.43 -17.32 11.35
CA ILE A 132 3.84 -17.01 11.10
C ILE A 132 4.16 -15.70 11.83
N GLU A 133 5.08 -15.77 12.78
CA GLU A 133 5.55 -14.63 13.54
C GLU A 133 7.07 -14.50 13.44
N ILE A 134 7.54 -13.27 13.30
CA ILE A 134 8.97 -12.96 13.35
C ILE A 134 9.25 -12.23 14.67
N PRO A 135 9.94 -12.88 15.62
CA PRO A 135 10.23 -12.28 16.94
C PRO A 135 11.03 -10.98 16.81
N GLY A 136 10.68 -9.97 17.60
CA GLY A 136 11.38 -8.68 17.66
C GLY A 136 11.17 -7.76 16.46
N LEU A 137 10.64 -8.25 15.33
CA LEU A 137 10.50 -7.42 14.14
C LEU A 137 9.45 -6.32 14.31
N LEU A 138 8.37 -6.55 15.07
CA LEU A 138 7.38 -5.52 15.37
C LEU A 138 8.01 -4.37 16.17
N SER A 139 8.81 -4.68 17.19
CA SER A 139 9.54 -3.69 17.96
C SER A 139 10.51 -2.89 17.10
N PHE A 140 11.22 -3.56 16.18
CA PHE A 140 12.13 -2.90 15.27
C PHE A 140 11.40 -1.93 14.33
N LEU A 141 10.27 -2.33 13.78
CA LEU A 141 9.45 -1.48 12.90
C LEU A 141 8.79 -0.31 13.66
N ALA A 142 8.45 -0.51 14.93
CA ALA A 142 7.82 0.51 15.76
C ALA A 142 8.84 1.50 16.37
N ASN A 143 9.90 0.97 16.98
CA ASN A 143 10.79 1.73 17.86
C ASN A 143 12.25 1.78 17.36
N GLY A 144 12.62 0.90 16.43
CA GLY A 144 13.99 0.75 15.96
C GLY A 144 14.88 -0.16 16.84
N ASP A 145 14.30 -0.87 17.81
CA ASP A 145 14.95 -1.89 18.63
C ASP A 145 14.17 -3.22 18.57
N PHE A 146 14.73 -4.29 19.13
CA PHE A 146 14.11 -5.63 19.06
C PHE A 146 13.41 -6.07 20.35
N THR A 147 13.38 -5.21 21.37
CA THR A 147 13.02 -5.59 22.75
C THR A 147 11.87 -4.78 23.33
N THR A 148 11.63 -3.56 22.85
CA THR A 148 10.55 -2.71 23.37
C THR A 148 9.20 -3.27 22.96
N GLU A 149 8.37 -3.64 23.93
CA GLU A 149 7.03 -4.14 23.68
C GLU A 149 6.12 -3.07 23.08
N VAL A 150 5.38 -3.46 22.04
CA VAL A 150 4.32 -2.67 21.41
C VAL A 150 3.00 -3.03 22.07
N LYS A 151 2.21 -2.02 22.44
CA LYS A 151 0.90 -2.23 23.07
C LYS A 151 -0.10 -2.85 22.10
N GLY A 152 -0.77 -3.90 22.56
CA GLY A 152 -1.83 -4.56 21.83
C GLY A 152 -3.21 -3.95 22.06
N VAL A 153 -4.18 -4.42 21.28
CA VAL A 153 -5.57 -3.97 21.32
C VAL A 153 -6.16 -4.07 22.74
N ASN A 154 -5.92 -5.20 23.42
CA ASN A 154 -6.49 -5.45 24.77
C ASN A 154 -6.01 -4.45 25.82
N THR A 155 -4.78 -3.94 25.69
CA THR A 155 -4.23 -2.90 26.57
C THR A 155 -4.70 -1.51 26.16
N LEU A 156 -4.90 -1.26 24.87
CA LEU A 156 -5.26 0.06 24.35
C LEU A 156 -6.74 0.40 24.54
N VAL A 157 -7.65 -0.58 24.38
CA VAL A 157 -9.10 -0.33 24.50
C VAL A 157 -9.48 0.32 25.84
N PRO A 158 -9.07 -0.18 27.00
CA PRO A 158 -9.37 0.47 28.28
C PRO A 158 -8.83 1.90 28.38
N ILE A 159 -7.65 2.16 27.82
CA ILE A 159 -7.04 3.51 27.81
C ILE A 159 -7.91 4.49 27.01
N TYR A 160 -8.42 4.05 25.85
CA TYR A 160 -9.29 4.89 25.02
C TYR A 160 -10.65 5.11 25.68
N GLN A 161 -11.22 4.07 26.31
CA GLN A 161 -12.49 4.18 27.03
C GLN A 161 -12.40 5.13 28.22
N ASP A 162 -11.31 5.08 28.98
CA ASP A 162 -11.07 5.99 30.11
C ASP A 162 -10.92 7.45 29.66
N LYS A 163 -10.19 7.68 28.56
CA LYS A 163 -9.92 9.05 28.07
C LYS A 163 -11.06 9.68 27.28
N TYR A 164 -11.76 8.90 26.44
CA TYR A 164 -12.71 9.42 25.45
C TYR A 164 -14.14 8.95 25.67
N GLY A 165 -14.38 8.15 26.71
CA GLY A 165 -15.69 7.64 27.09
C GLY A 165 -16.02 6.29 26.47
N THR A 166 -17.09 5.67 26.96
CA THR A 166 -17.59 4.38 26.48
C THR A 166 -18.69 4.51 25.43
N ASN A 167 -19.34 5.67 25.39
CA ASN A 167 -20.50 5.93 24.53
C ASN A 167 -20.33 7.23 23.76
N LEU A 168 -20.90 7.27 22.56
CA LEU A 168 -20.99 8.49 21.77
C LEU A 168 -21.76 9.58 22.56
N PRO A 169 -21.37 10.86 22.42
CA PRO A 169 -22.02 11.95 23.12
C PRO A 169 -23.50 12.01 22.76
N ASP A 170 -24.30 12.42 23.73
CA ASP A 170 -25.73 12.70 23.52
C ASP A 170 -25.89 14.02 22.77
N ASN A 171 -25.87 13.91 21.44
CA ASN A 171 -25.95 15.04 20.51
C ASN A 171 -27.04 14.77 19.47
N PRO A 172 -28.02 15.67 19.29
CA PRO A 172 -29.08 15.54 18.28
C PRO A 172 -28.60 15.29 16.85
N ILE A 173 -27.39 15.78 16.49
CA ILE A 173 -26.78 15.57 15.18
C ILE A 173 -26.51 14.08 14.92
N LEU A 174 -26.30 13.28 15.97
CA LEU A 174 -26.03 11.85 15.87
C LEU A 174 -27.30 11.02 15.62
N GLY A 175 -28.50 11.59 15.82
CA GLY A 175 -29.76 10.88 15.66
C GLY A 175 -29.75 9.59 16.50
N ASP A 176 -30.11 8.46 15.87
CA ASP A 176 -30.18 7.14 16.53
C ASP A 176 -28.82 6.60 17.02
N ARG A 177 -27.72 7.26 16.68
CA ARG A 177 -26.37 6.90 17.14
C ARG A 177 -25.98 7.55 18.46
N ALA A 178 -26.71 8.57 18.90
CA ALA A 178 -26.45 9.21 20.21
C ALA A 178 -26.48 8.17 21.32
N GLY A 179 -25.50 8.21 22.21
CA GLY A 179 -25.38 7.28 23.32
C GLY A 179 -25.03 5.83 23.01
N GLN A 180 -24.83 5.48 21.72
CA GLN A 180 -24.35 4.14 21.35
C GLN A 180 -22.93 3.90 21.85
N ALA A 181 -22.63 2.64 22.20
CA ALA A 181 -21.28 2.23 22.60
C ALA A 181 -20.26 2.49 21.50
N ILE A 182 -19.09 2.99 21.88
CA ILE A 182 -17.99 3.24 20.95
C ILE A 182 -17.14 1.98 20.86
N ASP A 183 -16.99 1.45 19.63
CA ASP A 183 -15.97 0.48 19.35
C ASP A 183 -14.69 1.20 18.90
N TYR A 184 -13.65 1.11 19.73
CA TYR A 184 -12.35 1.73 19.47
C TYR A 184 -11.45 0.90 18.59
N VAL A 185 -11.80 -0.36 18.32
CA VAL A 185 -11.03 -1.25 17.46
C VAL A 185 -11.43 -1.02 16.01
N PRO A 186 -10.51 -0.56 15.14
CA PRO A 186 -10.80 -0.46 13.72
C PRO A 186 -11.17 -1.82 13.14
N LEU A 187 -11.89 -1.84 12.02
CA LEU A 187 -12.21 -3.10 11.33
C LEU A 187 -10.93 -3.84 10.99
N MET A 188 -10.54 -4.75 11.89
CA MET A 188 -9.20 -5.36 11.94
C MET A 188 -8.89 -6.11 10.64
N ALA A 189 -9.86 -6.85 10.09
CA ALA A 189 -9.67 -7.57 8.83
C ALA A 189 -9.24 -6.65 7.67
N VAL A 190 -9.90 -5.51 7.52
CA VAL A 190 -9.61 -4.54 6.45
C VAL A 190 -8.29 -3.83 6.70
N THR A 191 -8.05 -3.44 7.95
CA THR A 191 -6.82 -2.73 8.36
C THR A 191 -5.60 -3.63 8.18
N TYR A 192 -5.67 -4.88 8.64
CA TYR A 192 -4.62 -5.89 8.54
C TYR A 192 -4.27 -6.20 7.08
N TRP A 193 -5.26 -6.61 6.28
CA TRP A 193 -5.03 -6.99 4.89
C TRP A 193 -4.70 -5.79 4.01
N GLY A 194 -5.29 -4.62 4.26
CA GLY A 194 -4.94 -3.39 3.56
C GLY A 194 -3.45 -3.05 3.70
N PHE A 195 -2.90 -3.15 4.91
CA PHE A 195 -1.49 -2.93 5.18
C PHE A 195 -0.59 -3.95 4.48
N ARG A 196 -0.93 -5.25 4.56
CA ARG A 196 -0.14 -6.32 3.91
C ARG A 196 -0.19 -6.28 2.40
N LEU A 197 -1.34 -6.00 1.82
CA LEU A 197 -1.48 -5.87 0.37
C LEU A 197 -0.72 -4.66 -0.16
N MET A 198 -0.71 -3.54 0.57
CA MET A 198 0.10 -2.37 0.23
C MET A 198 1.59 -2.74 0.12
N ILE A 199 2.13 -3.38 1.16
CA ILE A 199 3.54 -3.81 1.19
C ILE A 199 3.80 -4.87 0.11
N GLY A 200 2.93 -5.88 0.01
CA GLY A 200 3.10 -7.01 -0.91
C GLY A 200 3.11 -6.58 -2.38
N PHE A 201 2.15 -5.79 -2.81
CA PHE A 201 2.12 -5.28 -4.19
C PHE A 201 3.25 -4.29 -4.48
N GLY A 202 3.64 -3.46 -3.52
CA GLY A 202 4.80 -2.57 -3.64
C GLY A 202 6.11 -3.35 -3.82
N ALA A 203 6.34 -4.35 -2.98
CA ALA A 203 7.51 -5.22 -3.06
C ALA A 203 7.53 -6.05 -4.37
N LEU A 204 6.37 -6.56 -4.81
CA LEU A 204 6.24 -7.28 -6.07
C LEU A 204 6.61 -6.39 -7.25
N ALA A 205 6.14 -5.14 -7.28
CA ALA A 205 6.47 -4.19 -8.34
C ALA A 205 7.96 -3.81 -8.35
N ALA A 206 8.56 -3.60 -7.18
CA ALA A 206 10.00 -3.36 -7.04
C ALA A 206 10.82 -4.56 -7.55
N PHE A 207 10.46 -5.77 -7.14
CA PHE A 207 11.10 -6.99 -7.59
C PHE A 207 10.99 -7.19 -9.10
N ALA A 208 9.80 -6.96 -9.67
CA ALA A 208 9.57 -7.04 -11.11
C ALA A 208 10.46 -6.04 -11.88
N ALA A 209 10.67 -4.83 -11.37
CA ALA A 209 11.55 -3.83 -11.98
C ALA A 209 13.03 -4.30 -11.99
N VAL A 210 13.51 -4.87 -10.88
CA VAL A 210 14.87 -5.45 -10.78
C VAL A 210 15.04 -6.62 -11.77
N VAL A 211 14.06 -7.53 -11.80
CA VAL A 211 14.07 -8.69 -12.71
C VAL A 211 14.05 -8.21 -14.17
N ALA A 212 13.26 -7.19 -14.49
CA ALA A 212 13.19 -6.63 -15.84
C ALA A 212 14.55 -6.07 -16.30
N LEU A 213 15.26 -5.33 -15.44
CA LEU A 213 16.63 -4.86 -15.74
C LEU A 213 17.59 -6.01 -15.99
N TRP A 214 17.55 -7.02 -15.13
CA TRP A 214 18.44 -8.18 -15.28
C TRP A 214 18.15 -8.97 -16.54
N MET A 215 16.87 -9.21 -16.89
CA MET A 215 16.47 -9.97 -18.07
C MET A 215 16.80 -9.21 -19.37
N THR A 216 16.73 -7.88 -19.35
CA THR A 216 16.95 -7.04 -20.54
C THR A 216 18.38 -6.53 -20.69
N ARG A 217 19.32 -7.02 -19.86
CA ARG A 217 20.74 -6.59 -19.89
C ARG A 217 21.41 -6.77 -21.26
N LYS A 218 20.95 -7.73 -22.07
CA LYS A 218 21.45 -7.98 -23.44
C LYS A 218 20.70 -7.17 -24.51
N GLY A 219 19.84 -6.23 -24.13
CA GLY A 219 19.12 -5.33 -25.04
C GLY A 219 17.86 -5.94 -25.68
N THR A 220 17.34 -7.05 -25.15
CA THR A 220 16.16 -7.73 -25.69
C THR A 220 15.25 -8.24 -24.57
N VAL A 221 14.00 -8.54 -24.90
CA VAL A 221 13.03 -9.20 -24.02
C VAL A 221 12.77 -10.64 -24.48
N PRO A 222 12.40 -11.56 -23.56
CA PRO A 222 12.00 -12.92 -23.92
C PRO A 222 10.73 -12.94 -24.78
N LYS A 223 10.63 -13.96 -25.69
CA LYS A 223 9.42 -14.17 -26.52
C LYS A 223 8.20 -14.70 -25.74
N SER A 224 8.34 -14.98 -24.46
CA SER A 224 7.30 -15.57 -23.62
C SER A 224 6.07 -14.66 -23.52
N LYS A 225 4.90 -15.20 -23.90
CA LYS A 225 3.60 -14.52 -23.74
C LYS A 225 3.26 -14.30 -22.26
N TRP A 226 3.68 -15.22 -21.39
CA TRP A 226 3.44 -15.11 -19.94
C TRP A 226 4.21 -13.93 -19.34
N LEU A 227 5.48 -13.79 -19.65
CA LEU A 227 6.28 -12.66 -19.18
C LEU A 227 5.75 -11.32 -19.70
N MET A 228 5.26 -11.29 -20.95
CA MET A 228 4.60 -10.10 -21.49
C MET A 228 3.32 -9.76 -20.70
N ARG A 229 2.48 -10.76 -20.41
CA ARG A 229 1.26 -10.55 -19.60
C ARG A 229 1.59 -10.10 -18.18
N LEU A 230 2.61 -10.70 -17.55
CA LEU A 230 3.08 -10.31 -16.24
C LEU A 230 3.62 -8.87 -16.23
N ALA A 231 4.34 -8.45 -17.27
CA ALA A 231 4.81 -7.07 -17.40
C ALA A 231 3.66 -6.06 -17.50
N LEU A 232 2.59 -6.40 -18.23
CA LEU A 232 1.38 -5.56 -18.32
C LEU A 232 0.57 -5.56 -17.01
N LEU A 233 0.40 -6.72 -16.37
CA LEU A 233 -0.26 -6.81 -15.06
C LEU A 233 0.56 -6.09 -13.97
N GLY A 234 1.89 -6.10 -14.11
CA GLY A 234 2.81 -5.36 -13.22
C GLY A 234 2.56 -3.84 -13.19
N ILE A 235 1.95 -3.28 -14.24
CA ILE A 235 1.52 -1.88 -14.26
C ILE A 235 0.45 -1.63 -13.18
N LEU A 236 -0.41 -2.61 -12.90
CA LEU A 236 -1.50 -2.48 -11.93
C LEU A 236 -1.03 -2.65 -10.48
N ALA A 237 0.11 -3.31 -10.26
CA ALA A 237 0.59 -3.61 -8.90
C ALA A 237 0.79 -2.36 -8.04
N PRO A 238 1.48 -1.29 -8.48
CA PRO A 238 1.62 -0.07 -7.67
C PRO A 238 0.32 0.68 -7.47
N PHE A 239 -0.65 0.60 -8.39
CA PHE A 239 -1.99 1.15 -8.17
C PHE A 239 -2.73 0.37 -7.08
N ALA A 240 -2.67 -0.97 -7.12
CA ALA A 240 -3.25 -1.82 -6.09
C ALA A 240 -2.60 -1.57 -4.73
N ALA A 241 -1.26 -1.39 -4.67
CA ALA A 241 -0.55 -1.00 -3.47
C ALA A 241 -1.05 0.34 -2.91
N SER A 242 -1.19 1.35 -3.76
CA SER A 242 -1.68 2.68 -3.36
C SER A 242 -3.13 2.63 -2.87
N ALA A 243 -4.01 1.89 -3.56
CA ALA A 243 -5.41 1.71 -3.15
C ALA A 243 -5.51 0.98 -1.80
N ALA A 244 -4.76 -0.11 -1.62
CA ALA A 244 -4.72 -0.84 -0.36
C ALA A 244 -4.18 0.02 0.79
N GLY A 245 -3.14 0.83 0.55
CA GLY A 245 -2.59 1.77 1.51
C GLY A 245 -3.58 2.88 1.89
N TRP A 246 -4.36 3.36 0.95
CA TRP A 246 -5.42 4.34 1.22
C TRP A 246 -6.53 3.71 2.09
N VAL A 247 -7.03 2.52 1.71
CA VAL A 247 -8.02 1.79 2.51
C VAL A 247 -7.50 1.55 3.93
N PHE A 248 -6.26 1.08 4.09
CA PHE A 248 -5.59 0.94 5.38
C PHE A 248 -5.61 2.25 6.19
N THR A 249 -5.30 3.37 5.52
CA THR A 249 -5.22 4.68 6.19
C THR A 249 -6.58 5.12 6.71
N GLU A 250 -7.64 4.97 5.91
CA GLU A 250 -8.98 5.42 6.27
C GLU A 250 -9.68 4.48 7.25
N MET A 251 -9.59 3.18 7.03
CA MET A 251 -10.24 2.19 7.91
C MET A 251 -9.51 2.02 9.24
N GLY A 252 -8.19 2.12 9.24
CA GLY A 252 -7.38 1.96 10.45
C GLY A 252 -7.50 3.10 11.46
N ARG A 253 -8.07 4.24 11.09
CA ARG A 253 -8.31 5.35 12.04
C ARG A 253 -9.70 5.36 12.65
N GLN A 254 -10.60 4.48 12.20
CA GLN A 254 -11.93 4.39 12.80
C GLN A 254 -11.84 4.02 14.30
N PRO A 255 -12.75 4.55 15.14
CA PRO A 255 -13.95 5.34 14.85
C PRO A 255 -13.71 6.86 14.68
N PHE A 256 -12.48 7.31 14.50
CA PHE A 256 -12.15 8.73 14.44
C PHE A 256 -11.96 9.23 12.99
N VAL A 257 -12.44 10.43 12.70
CA VAL A 257 -11.99 11.24 11.56
C VAL A 257 -10.70 11.97 11.91
N VAL A 258 -10.63 12.55 13.10
CA VAL A 258 -9.43 13.11 13.70
C VAL A 258 -9.07 12.24 14.89
N ALA A 259 -8.04 11.41 14.74
CA ALA A 259 -7.63 10.48 15.78
C ALA A 259 -6.79 11.20 16.85
N PRO A 260 -7.11 10.99 18.14
CA PRO A 260 -6.31 11.51 19.23
C PRO A 260 -5.05 10.67 19.44
N ASN A 261 -4.06 11.25 20.13
CA ASN A 261 -2.91 10.51 20.63
C ASN A 261 -3.02 10.32 22.15
N PRO A 262 -3.42 9.13 22.64
CA PRO A 262 -3.59 8.87 24.07
C PRO A 262 -2.29 8.64 24.83
N THR A 263 -1.13 8.57 24.14
CA THR A 263 0.16 8.31 24.78
C THR A 263 0.62 9.50 25.63
N PRO A 264 1.42 9.29 26.69
CA PRO A 264 1.95 10.39 27.49
C PRO A 264 2.70 11.42 26.64
N GLY A 265 2.31 12.69 26.73
CA GLY A 265 2.88 13.77 25.92
C GLY A 265 2.26 13.94 24.53
N GLY A 266 1.33 13.08 24.12
CA GLY A 266 0.56 13.21 22.88
C GLY A 266 -0.53 14.27 22.97
N ILE A 267 -1.06 14.67 21.79
CA ILE A 267 -2.21 15.59 21.70
C ILE A 267 -3.48 14.74 21.80
N ASP A 268 -4.05 14.63 22.98
CA ASP A 268 -5.25 13.82 23.27
C ASP A 268 -6.55 14.61 23.34
N GLY A 269 -6.47 15.94 23.49
CA GLY A 269 -7.64 16.83 23.57
C GLY A 269 -8.24 17.23 22.21
N VAL A 270 -7.61 16.87 21.08
CA VAL A 270 -8.10 17.21 19.74
C VAL A 270 -8.50 15.93 19.02
N PHE A 271 -9.78 15.65 18.96
CA PHE A 271 -10.30 14.48 18.24
C PHE A 271 -11.72 14.73 17.76
N MET A 272 -12.14 13.94 16.75
CA MET A 272 -13.50 13.93 16.23
C MET A 272 -13.89 12.52 15.81
N PHE A 273 -15.02 12.05 16.30
CA PHE A 273 -15.60 10.78 15.85
C PHE A 273 -16.15 10.90 14.43
N THR A 274 -15.99 9.85 13.64
CA THR A 274 -16.57 9.76 12.29
C THR A 274 -18.08 9.96 12.33
N ALA A 275 -18.75 9.43 13.36
CA ALA A 275 -20.18 9.61 13.58
C ALA A 275 -20.59 11.09 13.72
N SER A 276 -19.72 11.92 14.30
CA SER A 276 -19.96 13.35 14.50
C SER A 276 -19.55 14.22 13.31
N ALA A 277 -18.87 13.65 12.31
CA ALA A 277 -18.39 14.35 11.12
C ALA A 277 -19.42 14.35 9.97
N VAL A 278 -20.56 13.71 10.14
CA VAL A 278 -21.62 13.68 9.12
C VAL A 278 -22.31 15.04 9.10
N SER A 279 -22.37 15.66 7.92
CA SER A 279 -23.07 16.93 7.72
C SER A 279 -24.58 16.71 7.84
N PRO A 280 -25.28 17.41 8.75
CA PRO A 280 -26.74 17.28 8.88
C PRO A 280 -27.51 17.88 7.69
N GLY A 281 -26.85 18.65 6.84
CA GLY A 281 -27.47 19.31 5.69
C GLY A 281 -27.26 18.57 4.35
N VAL A 282 -26.67 17.37 4.36
CA VAL A 282 -26.44 16.59 3.15
C VAL A 282 -27.33 15.36 3.16
N GLU A 283 -28.24 15.29 2.19
CA GLU A 283 -29.14 14.16 2.02
C GLU A 283 -28.41 12.97 1.32
N PRO A 284 -28.80 11.71 1.60
CA PRO A 284 -28.14 10.53 1.02
C PRO A 284 -28.13 10.52 -0.51
N TRP A 285 -29.17 11.03 -1.17
CA TRP A 285 -29.23 11.10 -2.63
C TRP A 285 -28.21 12.08 -3.21
N GLU A 286 -27.89 13.18 -2.51
CA GLU A 286 -26.87 14.16 -2.94
C GLU A 286 -25.47 13.51 -2.92
N MET A 287 -25.20 12.67 -1.91
CA MET A 287 -23.97 11.87 -1.88
C MET A 287 -23.90 10.90 -3.06
N ILE A 288 -25.00 10.20 -3.37
CA ILE A 288 -25.05 9.26 -4.50
C ILE A 288 -24.79 10.00 -5.82
N VAL A 289 -25.44 11.14 -6.02
CA VAL A 289 -25.24 11.97 -7.22
C VAL A 289 -23.79 12.43 -7.33
N SER A 290 -23.20 12.90 -6.24
CA SER A 290 -21.79 13.33 -6.21
C SER A 290 -20.83 12.19 -6.51
N LEU A 291 -21.05 11.01 -5.92
CA LEU A 291 -20.22 9.83 -6.18
C LEU A 291 -20.31 9.40 -7.65
N VAL A 292 -21.52 9.34 -8.21
CA VAL A 292 -21.72 8.99 -9.63
C VAL A 292 -21.07 10.02 -10.53
N ALA A 293 -21.25 11.32 -10.26
CA ALA A 293 -20.69 12.39 -11.10
C ALA A 293 -19.15 12.47 -11.05
N LEU A 294 -18.52 12.06 -9.94
CA LEU A 294 -17.07 12.08 -9.79
C LEU A 294 -16.39 10.79 -10.24
N THR A 295 -17.15 9.70 -10.44
CA THR A 295 -16.62 8.40 -10.86
C THR A 295 -16.84 8.11 -12.35
N LEU A 296 -17.66 8.87 -13.04
CA LEU A 296 -17.85 8.86 -14.49
C LEU A 296 -16.96 9.89 -15.19
#